data_d6bea713733ffe9f746edbc89b1924b0
#
_entry.id   d6bea713733ffe9f746edbc89b1924b0
#
_cell.length_a   1.000
_cell.length_b   1.000
_cell.length_c   1.000
_cell.angle_alpha   90.00
_cell.angle_beta   90.00
_cell.angle_gamma   90.00
#
_symmetry.space_group_name_H-M   'P 1'
#
loop_
_entity.id
_entity.type
_entity.pdbx_description
1 polymer ?
#
loop_
_entity_poly.entity_id
_entity_poly.type
_entity_poly.pdbx_seq_one_letter_code
_entity_poly.pdbx_strand_id
1 'polypeptide(L)' 'MTLLHIYKSQPDESTRSLVDIVSKNNDKREFILYDQEADYEKLVDQIFECDKIICWW' A
#
# COMPACT_ATOMS: atom_id res chain seq x y z
N MET A 1 3.58 -3.78 -13.75
CA MET A 1 3.91 -4.32 -12.43
C MET A 1 3.05 -3.65 -11.39
N THR A 2 2.47 -4.42 -10.48
CA THR A 2 1.56 -3.89 -9.47
C THR A 2 2.26 -3.81 -8.12
N LEU A 3 2.21 -2.64 -7.49
CA LEU A 3 2.80 -2.39 -6.19
C LEU A 3 1.70 -2.21 -5.14
N LEU A 4 1.83 -2.91 -4.01
CA LEU A 4 0.92 -2.75 -2.89
C LEU A 4 1.61 -1.94 -1.80
N HIS A 5 0.99 -0.82 -1.41
CA HIS A 5 1.47 0.04 -0.34
C HIS A 5 0.61 -0.18 0.90
N ILE A 6 1.25 -0.57 1.99
CA ILE A 6 0.57 -0.84 3.26
C ILE A 6 0.91 0.28 4.24
N TYR A 7 -0.11 0.92 4.79
CA TYR A 7 0.05 2.02 5.74
C TYR A 7 -0.35 1.55 7.14
N LYS A 8 0.60 1.59 8.06
CA LYS A 8 0.32 1.28 9.48
C LYS A 8 -0.10 2.50 10.27
N SER A 9 0.14 3.69 9.72
CA SER A 9 -0.30 4.95 10.29
C SER A 9 -0.65 5.88 9.14
N GLN A 10 -1.33 7.00 9.47
CA GLN A 10 -1.72 7.94 8.44
C GLN A 10 -0.48 8.51 7.73
N PRO A 11 -0.40 8.38 6.41
CA PRO A 11 0.76 8.89 5.67
C PRO A 11 0.76 10.42 5.65
N ASP A 12 1.95 11.03 5.79
CA ASP A 12 2.12 12.47 5.63
C ASP A 12 2.36 12.81 4.16
N GLU A 13 2.56 14.10 3.86
CA GLU A 13 2.83 14.55 2.50
C GLU A 13 4.09 13.92 1.92
N SER A 14 5.14 13.83 2.73
CA SER A 14 6.41 13.24 2.28
C SER A 14 6.22 11.79 1.88
N THR A 15 5.49 11.02 2.69
CA THR A 15 5.20 9.62 2.38
C THR A 15 4.39 9.49 1.11
N ARG A 16 3.38 10.32 0.93
CA ARG A 16 2.55 10.31 -0.27
C ARG A 16 3.36 10.63 -1.51
N SER A 17 4.26 11.59 -1.43
CA SER A 17 5.15 11.93 -2.53
C SER A 17 6.06 10.78 -2.89
N LEU A 18 6.61 10.09 -1.89
CA LEU A 18 7.44 8.91 -2.12
C LEU A 18 6.65 7.78 -2.78
N VAL A 19 5.41 7.56 -2.33
CA VAL A 19 4.53 6.56 -2.93
C VAL A 19 4.32 6.84 -4.42
N ASP A 20 4.06 8.09 -4.77
CA ASP A 20 3.85 8.47 -6.16
C ASP A 20 5.13 8.26 -6.99
N ILE A 21 6.29 8.61 -6.45
CA ILE A 21 7.56 8.44 -7.15
C ILE A 21 7.87 6.96 -7.36
N VAL A 22 7.71 6.15 -6.31
CA VAL A 22 7.98 4.72 -6.37
C VAL A 22 7.03 4.01 -7.32
N SER A 23 5.78 4.46 -7.39
CA SER A 23 4.75 3.85 -8.22
C SER A 23 4.70 4.39 -9.64
N LYS A 24 5.57 5.32 -9.99
CA LYS A 24 5.60 5.90 -11.33
C LYS A 24 5.81 4.79 -12.36
N ASN A 25 4.94 4.77 -13.38
CA ASN A 25 4.95 3.77 -14.45
C ASN A 25 4.51 2.36 -14.00
N ASN A 26 4.00 2.21 -12.77
CA ASN A 26 3.49 0.95 -12.26
C ASN A 26 2.07 1.14 -11.72
N ASP A 27 1.31 0.05 -11.70
CA ASP A 27 0.01 0.07 -11.03
C ASP A 27 0.21 0.14 -9.52
N LYS A 28 -0.62 0.94 -8.87
CA LYS A 28 -0.52 1.19 -7.44
C LYS A 28 -1.80 0.75 -6.74
N ARG A 29 -1.65 0.01 -5.65
CA ARG A 29 -2.74 -0.32 -4.75
C ARG A 29 -2.35 0.07 -3.33
N GLU A 30 -3.32 0.46 -2.53
CA GLU A 30 -3.10 0.92 -1.17
C GLU A 30 -3.97 0.15 -0.20
N PHE A 31 -3.41 -0.21 0.95
CA PHE A 31 -4.14 -0.88 2.01
C PHE A 31 -3.82 -0.20 3.34
N ILE A 32 -4.87 0.11 4.11
CA ILE A 32 -4.76 0.87 5.35
C ILE A 32 -4.94 -0.07 6.53
N LEU A 33 -3.88 -0.24 7.33
CA LEU A 33 -3.91 -1.10 8.52
C LEU A 33 -4.27 -0.36 9.80
N TYR A 34 -4.20 0.97 9.81
CA TYR A 34 -4.56 1.74 11.00
C TYR A 34 -6.06 1.90 11.15
N ASP A 35 -6.83 1.52 10.19
CA ASP A 35 -8.28 1.50 10.27
C ASP A 35 -8.70 0.28 11.09
N GLN A 36 -9.59 0.49 12.09
CA GLN A 36 -10.08 -0.60 12.94
C GLN A 36 -10.89 -1.64 12.17
N GLU A 37 -11.38 -1.29 11.01
CA GLU A 37 -12.16 -2.19 10.15
C GLU A 37 -11.30 -2.87 9.09
N ALA A 38 -9.99 -2.89 9.27
CA ALA A 38 -9.10 -3.51 8.31
C ALA A 38 -9.44 -5.00 8.13
N ASP A 39 -9.62 -5.39 6.87
CA ASP A 39 -9.98 -6.77 6.51
C ASP A 39 -8.72 -7.51 6.07
N TYR A 40 -8.23 -8.39 6.94
CA TYR A 40 -7.00 -9.13 6.67
C TYR A 40 -7.18 -10.13 5.53
N GLU A 41 -8.37 -10.63 5.28
CA GLU A 41 -8.62 -11.53 4.15
C GLU A 41 -8.40 -10.78 2.83
N LYS A 42 -8.87 -9.55 2.74
CA LYS A 42 -8.63 -8.72 1.57
C LYS A 42 -7.15 -8.39 1.42
N LEU A 43 -6.45 -8.19 2.53
CA LEU A 43 -5.01 -7.95 2.51
C LEU A 43 -4.28 -9.14 1.90
N VAL A 44 -4.62 -10.35 2.31
CA VAL A 44 -4.02 -11.57 1.77
C VAL A 44 -4.27 -11.66 0.26
N ASP A 45 -5.49 -11.39 -0.17
CA ASP A 45 -5.82 -11.39 -1.60
C ASP A 45 -4.99 -10.37 -2.37
N GLN A 46 -4.82 -9.17 -1.82
CA GLN A 46 -4.00 -8.13 -2.45
C GLN A 46 -2.54 -8.55 -2.54
N ILE A 47 -2.02 -9.20 -1.50
CA ILE A 47 -0.65 -9.70 -1.49
C ILE A 47 -0.42 -10.68 -2.65
N PHE A 48 -1.35 -11.57 -2.90
CA PHE A 48 -1.24 -12.53 -3.99
C PHE A 48 -1.39 -11.86 -5.37
N GLU A 49 -2.15 -10.80 -5.46
CA GLU A 49 -2.38 -10.12 -6.74
C GLU A 49 -1.28 -9.14 -7.11
N CYS A 50 -0.50 -8.68 -6.14
CA CYS A 50 0.52 -7.67 -6.38
C CYS A 50 1.89 -8.29 -6.53
N ASP A 51 2.73 -7.68 -7.38
CA ASP A 51 4.08 -8.18 -7.64
C ASP A 51 5.06 -7.83 -6.52
N LYS A 52 4.88 -6.66 -5.93
CA LYS A 52 5.72 -6.21 -4.81
C LYS A 52 4.88 -5.56 -3.74
N ILE A 53 5.36 -5.65 -2.50
CA ILE A 53 4.68 -5.07 -1.34
C ILE A 53 5.65 -4.13 -0.64
N ILE A 54 5.18 -2.92 -0.36
CA ILE A 54 5.94 -1.91 0.38
C ILE A 54 5.14 -1.53 1.61
N CYS A 55 5.75 -1.69 2.78
CA CYS A 55 5.11 -1.35 4.04
C CYS A 55 5.63 0.01 4.53
N TRP A 56 4.73 0.95 4.70
CA TRP A 56 5.04 2.30 5.20
C TRP A 56 4.52 2.42 6.63
N TRP A 57 5.26 3.09 7.50
CA TRP A 57 4.84 3.34 8.88
C TRP A 57 4.90 4.82 9.21
#